data_87271faebe268371e7448e675748a366
#
_entry.id   87271faebe268371e7448e675748a366
#
_cell.length_a   1.000
_cell.length_b   1.000
_cell.length_c   1.000
_cell.angle_alpha   90.00
_cell.angle_beta   90.00
_cell.angle_gamma   90.00
#
_symmetry.space_group_name_H-M   'P 1'
#
loop_
_entity.id
_entity.type
_entity.pdbx_description
1 polymer ?
#
loop_
_entity_poly.entity_id
_entity_poly.type
_entity_poly.pdbx_seq_one_letter_code
_entity_poly.pdbx_strand_id
1 'polypeptide(L)'
;MPLKFYVNEVRAGYRAPYLKELADRVGSGELNVEEWLTLDLPTTDLIKKIKTVKGVGDYAAENLLKLVGRYDGLALDSWTRAKFFKVRNNGRKASDKKIARFYSKFNSWRGLALWCDMTRDWIEDEKGAS
;
A
#
# COMPACT_ATOMS: atom_id res chain seq x y z
N MET A 1 12.16 16.16 -17.77
CA MET A 1 11.41 15.55 -18.90
C MET A 1 10.07 16.23 -19.08
N PRO A 2 9.67 16.56 -20.32
CA PRO A 2 8.37 17.20 -20.60
C PRO A 2 7.21 16.22 -20.39
N LEU A 3 6.01 16.76 -20.13
CA LEU A 3 4.81 15.94 -19.89
C LEU A 3 4.53 14.95 -21.03
N LYS A 4 4.73 15.37 -22.28
CA LYS A 4 4.52 14.49 -23.44
C LYS A 4 5.41 13.25 -23.46
N PHE A 5 6.55 13.25 -22.80
CA PHE A 5 7.37 12.06 -22.59
C PHE A 5 6.59 11.00 -21.78
N TYR A 6 5.97 11.42 -20.68
CA TYR A 6 5.18 10.52 -19.83
C TYR A 6 3.90 10.03 -20.51
N VAL A 7 3.33 10.85 -21.40
CA VAL A 7 2.12 10.48 -22.16
C VAL A 7 2.44 9.53 -23.31
N ASN A 8 3.44 9.86 -24.11
CA ASN A 8 3.69 9.21 -25.40
C ASN A 8 4.68 8.04 -25.32
N GLU A 9 5.78 8.23 -24.56
CA GLU A 9 6.85 7.21 -24.43
C GLU A 9 6.54 6.25 -23.27
N VAL A 10 6.25 6.79 -22.09
CA VAL A 10 5.92 5.99 -20.90
C VAL A 10 4.51 5.40 -20.98
N ARG A 11 3.61 6.07 -21.71
CA ARG A 11 2.19 5.69 -21.85
C ARG A 11 1.46 5.58 -20.51
N ALA A 12 1.75 6.51 -19.60
CA ALA A 12 1.21 6.50 -18.24
C ALA A 12 -0.28 6.88 -18.13
N GLY A 13 -0.92 7.25 -19.24
CA GLY A 13 -2.32 7.65 -19.26
C GLY A 13 -2.59 8.83 -18.33
N TYR A 14 -3.65 8.76 -17.54
CA TYR A 14 -4.02 9.81 -16.58
C TYR A 14 -3.01 10.02 -15.44
N ARG A 15 -2.11 9.07 -15.23
CA ARG A 15 -1.03 9.17 -14.23
C ARG A 15 0.16 9.99 -14.71
N ALA A 16 0.23 10.35 -15.99
CA ALA A 16 1.37 11.07 -16.55
C ALA A 16 1.69 12.38 -15.81
N PRO A 17 0.73 13.26 -15.47
CA PRO A 17 1.01 14.46 -14.66
C PRO A 17 1.57 14.13 -13.27
N TYR A 18 1.09 13.07 -12.64
CA TYR A 18 1.53 12.66 -11.29
C TYR A 18 2.97 12.16 -11.31
N LEU A 19 3.32 11.34 -12.30
CA LEU A 19 4.68 10.83 -12.48
C LEU A 19 5.66 11.96 -12.79
N LYS A 20 5.25 12.91 -13.63
CA LYS A 20 6.08 14.10 -13.94
C LYS A 20 6.35 14.91 -12.68
N GLU A 21 5.31 15.26 -11.92
CA GLU A 21 5.44 16.04 -10.69
C GLU A 21 6.33 15.34 -9.66
N LEU A 22 6.15 14.03 -9.47
CA LEU A 22 6.99 13.23 -8.59
C LEU A 22 8.46 13.28 -9.03
N ALA A 23 8.73 13.04 -10.31
CA ALA A 23 10.08 13.06 -10.86
C ALA A 23 10.73 14.44 -10.71
N ASP A 24 10.00 15.52 -10.96
CA ASP A 24 10.50 16.89 -10.81
C ASP A 24 10.83 17.20 -9.34
N ARG A 25 9.97 16.81 -8.40
CA ARG A 25 10.16 17.06 -6.97
C ARG A 25 11.34 16.25 -6.41
N VAL A 26 11.49 15.00 -6.83
CA VAL A 26 12.65 14.17 -6.43
C VAL A 26 13.93 14.69 -7.07
N GLY A 27 13.89 15.00 -8.36
CA GLY A 27 15.05 15.51 -9.10
C GLY A 27 15.55 16.87 -8.63
N SER A 28 14.67 17.75 -8.15
CA SER A 28 15.03 19.06 -7.59
C SER A 28 15.50 18.99 -6.12
N GLY A 29 15.36 17.85 -5.47
CA GLY A 29 15.63 17.70 -4.04
C GLY A 29 14.53 18.21 -3.11
N GLU A 30 13.38 18.69 -3.64
CA GLU A 30 12.23 19.10 -2.85
C GLU A 30 11.64 17.93 -2.05
N LEU A 31 11.63 16.74 -2.65
CA LEU A 31 11.12 15.52 -2.06
C LEU A 31 12.23 14.48 -1.95
N ASN A 32 12.54 14.06 -0.73
CA ASN A 32 13.43 12.93 -0.45
C ASN A 32 12.61 11.75 0.08
N VAL A 33 12.29 10.79 -0.77
CA VAL A 33 11.48 9.62 -0.38
C VAL A 33 12.22 8.65 0.53
N GLU A 34 13.55 8.63 0.49
CA GLU A 34 14.38 7.77 1.34
C GLU A 34 14.32 8.16 2.81
N GLU A 35 14.05 9.44 3.11
CA GLU A 35 13.81 9.90 4.49
C GLU A 35 12.68 9.13 5.18
N TRP A 36 11.69 8.63 4.43
CA TRP A 36 10.56 7.90 4.99
C TRP A 36 10.98 6.62 5.72
N LEU A 37 12.15 6.06 5.39
CA LEU A 37 12.71 4.90 6.07
C LEU A 37 13.21 5.21 7.48
N THR A 38 13.66 6.43 7.71
CA THR A 38 14.39 6.82 8.93
C THR A 38 13.71 7.88 9.78
N LEU A 39 12.65 8.54 9.24
CA LEU A 39 11.92 9.57 9.98
C LEU A 39 11.27 8.99 11.25
N ASP A 40 11.62 9.60 12.39
CA ASP A 40 10.99 9.31 13.67
C ASP A 40 9.70 10.13 13.83
N LEU A 41 8.69 9.76 13.04
CA LEU A 41 7.36 10.34 13.08
C LEU A 41 6.33 9.29 13.44
N PRO A 42 5.25 9.67 14.14
CA PRO A 42 4.07 8.81 14.28
C PRO A 42 3.57 8.39 12.88
N THR A 43 3.04 7.18 12.77
CA THR A 43 2.53 6.66 11.49
C THR A 43 1.47 7.57 10.86
N THR A 44 0.62 8.20 11.68
CA THR A 44 -0.40 9.16 11.23
C THR A 44 0.19 10.40 10.57
N ASP A 45 1.35 10.88 11.03
CA ASP A 45 2.03 12.04 10.46
C ASP A 45 2.82 11.65 9.21
N LEU A 46 3.44 10.48 9.21
CA LEU A 46 4.13 9.96 8.04
C LEU A 46 3.15 9.73 6.88
N ILE A 47 1.96 9.19 7.13
CA ILE A 47 0.94 9.00 6.09
C ILE A 47 0.50 10.33 5.46
N LYS A 48 0.36 11.38 6.28
CA LYS A 48 0.06 12.72 5.78
C LYS A 48 1.18 13.23 4.87
N LYS A 49 2.43 13.03 5.26
CA LYS A 49 3.60 13.42 4.46
C LYS A 49 3.65 12.67 3.12
N ILE A 50 3.42 11.36 3.12
CA ILE A 50 3.36 10.54 1.92
C ILE A 50 2.23 11.01 0.99
N LYS A 51 1.07 11.35 1.53
CA LYS A 51 -0.10 11.84 0.77
C LYS A 51 0.07 13.24 0.19
N THR A 52 1.12 13.97 0.53
CA THR A 52 1.48 15.21 -0.19
C THR A 52 1.94 14.96 -1.62
N VAL A 53 2.33 13.73 -1.93
CA VAL A 53 2.63 13.31 -3.30
C VAL A 53 1.34 13.18 -4.08
N LYS A 54 1.18 13.99 -5.11
CA LYS A 54 -0.03 14.02 -5.93
C LYS A 54 -0.28 12.67 -6.59
N GLY A 55 -1.52 12.20 -6.51
CA GLY A 55 -1.91 10.87 -7.01
C GLY A 55 -1.78 9.75 -5.97
N VAL A 56 -1.23 10.01 -4.79
CA VAL A 56 -1.15 9.05 -3.69
C VAL A 56 -2.36 9.22 -2.76
N GLY A 57 -3.27 8.27 -2.81
CA GLY A 57 -4.41 8.18 -1.89
C GLY A 57 -4.12 7.26 -0.69
N ASP A 58 -5.15 6.96 0.09
CA ASP A 58 -5.01 6.14 1.31
C ASP A 58 -4.44 4.75 1.03
N TYR A 59 -4.96 4.05 0.02
CA TYR A 59 -4.48 2.72 -0.34
C TYR A 59 -2.98 2.69 -0.69
N ALA A 60 -2.56 3.60 -1.57
CA ALA A 60 -1.15 3.69 -1.98
C ALA A 60 -0.25 4.09 -0.79
N ALA A 61 -0.69 5.04 0.04
CA ALA A 61 0.05 5.47 1.22
C ALA A 61 0.23 4.33 2.25
N GLU A 62 -0.81 3.55 2.51
CA GLU A 62 -0.74 2.40 3.42
C GLU A 62 0.19 1.29 2.89
N ASN A 63 0.22 1.05 1.58
CA ASN A 63 1.17 0.12 0.99
C ASN A 63 2.61 0.64 1.07
N LEU A 64 2.84 1.94 0.84
CA LEU A 64 4.15 2.56 1.01
C LEU A 64 4.63 2.48 2.46
N LEU A 65 3.74 2.65 3.43
CA LEU A 65 4.07 2.45 4.85
C LEU A 65 4.60 1.04 5.12
N LYS A 66 4.01 0.02 4.52
CA LYS A 66 4.50 -1.36 4.63
C LYS A 66 5.91 -1.52 4.08
N LEU A 67 6.22 -0.89 2.94
CA LEU A 67 7.56 -0.91 2.35
C LEU A 67 8.61 -0.26 3.24
N VAL A 68 8.24 0.74 4.03
CA VAL A 68 9.14 1.39 4.97
C VAL A 68 9.09 0.78 6.39
N GLY A 69 8.49 -0.40 6.52
CA GLY A 69 8.49 -1.17 7.77
C GLY A 69 7.41 -0.79 8.78
N ARG A 70 6.38 -0.06 8.35
CA ARG A 70 5.24 0.31 9.21
C ARG A 70 3.99 -0.47 8.80
N TYR A 71 3.57 -1.38 9.64
CA TYR A 71 2.54 -2.39 9.35
C TYR A 71 1.19 -2.13 10.03
N ASP A 72 0.92 -0.91 10.48
CA ASP A 72 -0.30 -0.55 11.20
C ASP A 72 -1.53 -0.51 10.28
N GLY A 73 -1.35 -0.14 9.01
CA GLY A 73 -2.41 -0.05 8.02
C GLY A 73 -2.72 -1.39 7.37
N LEU A 74 -3.99 -1.65 7.08
CA LEU A 74 -4.43 -2.87 6.41
C LEU A 74 -4.28 -2.81 4.89
N ALA A 75 -4.38 -1.61 4.29
CA ALA A 75 -4.37 -1.40 2.83
C ALA A 75 -5.40 -2.28 2.12
N LEU A 76 -6.65 -2.18 2.55
CA LEU A 76 -7.74 -3.00 2.01
C LEU A 76 -8.11 -2.58 0.57
N ASP A 77 -8.12 -3.54 -0.32
CA ASP A 77 -8.61 -3.42 -1.68
C ASP A 77 -9.68 -4.49 -1.99
N SER A 78 -10.19 -4.52 -3.19
CA SER A 78 -11.21 -5.49 -3.60
C SER A 78 -10.71 -6.93 -3.50
N TRP A 79 -9.45 -7.16 -3.82
CA TRP A 79 -8.84 -8.50 -3.76
C TRP A 79 -8.70 -8.98 -2.30
N THR A 80 -8.14 -8.17 -1.41
CA THR A 80 -7.97 -8.53 0.00
C THR A 80 -9.30 -8.74 0.71
N ARG A 81 -10.32 -7.92 0.39
CA ARG A 81 -11.68 -8.12 0.92
C ARG A 81 -12.27 -9.46 0.48
N ALA A 82 -12.24 -9.74 -0.83
CA ALA A 82 -12.75 -11.00 -1.36
C ALA A 82 -12.02 -12.21 -0.78
N LYS A 83 -10.71 -12.12 -0.64
CA LYS A 83 -9.88 -13.17 -0.03
C LYS A 83 -10.25 -13.39 1.45
N PHE A 84 -10.43 -12.31 2.23
CA PHE A 84 -10.89 -12.42 3.62
C PHE A 84 -12.25 -13.09 3.73
N PHE A 85 -13.21 -12.75 2.87
CA PHE A 85 -14.53 -13.37 2.87
C PHE A 85 -14.42 -14.88 2.71
N LYS A 86 -13.60 -15.33 1.78
CA LYS A 86 -13.37 -16.74 1.50
C LYS A 86 -12.66 -17.45 2.65
N VAL A 87 -11.58 -16.89 3.13
CA VAL A 87 -10.65 -17.56 4.08
C VAL A 87 -11.15 -17.46 5.53
N ARG A 88 -11.74 -16.35 5.92
CA ARG A 88 -12.07 -16.03 7.33
C ARG A 88 -13.55 -15.79 7.61
N ASN A 89 -14.40 -15.73 6.61
CA ASN A 89 -15.82 -15.41 6.81
C ASN A 89 -16.79 -16.35 6.06
N ASN A 90 -16.35 -17.55 5.77
CA ASN A 90 -17.17 -18.60 5.11
C ASN A 90 -17.81 -18.12 3.79
N GLY A 91 -17.11 -17.34 3.01
CA GLY A 91 -17.59 -16.76 1.74
C GLY A 91 -18.56 -15.59 1.88
N ARG A 92 -18.91 -15.19 3.11
CA ARG A 92 -19.85 -14.08 3.36
C ARG A 92 -19.13 -12.74 3.35
N LYS A 93 -19.78 -11.71 2.78
CA LYS A 93 -19.28 -10.34 2.85
C LYS A 93 -19.10 -9.85 4.29
N ALA A 94 -18.08 -9.06 4.52
CA ALA A 94 -17.81 -8.41 5.79
C ALA A 94 -17.45 -6.93 5.55
N SER A 95 -17.78 -6.07 6.50
CA SER A 95 -17.38 -4.67 6.47
C SER A 95 -15.88 -4.52 6.75
N ASP A 96 -15.28 -3.44 6.27
CA ASP A 96 -13.89 -3.09 6.58
C ASP A 96 -13.64 -3.02 8.10
N LYS A 97 -14.64 -2.54 8.84
CA LYS A 97 -14.61 -2.50 10.31
C LYS A 97 -14.50 -3.90 10.93
N LYS A 98 -15.21 -4.88 10.37
CA LYS A 98 -15.13 -6.28 10.82
C LYS A 98 -13.75 -6.87 10.52
N ILE A 99 -13.22 -6.62 9.34
CA ILE A 99 -11.86 -7.06 8.94
C ILE A 99 -10.82 -6.44 9.88
N ALA A 100 -10.89 -5.12 10.10
CA ALA A 100 -9.99 -4.42 11.01
C ALA A 100 -10.04 -4.98 12.43
N ARG A 101 -11.23 -5.30 12.95
CA ARG A 101 -11.40 -5.91 14.27
C ARG A 101 -10.75 -7.29 14.34
N PHE A 102 -10.84 -8.09 13.29
CA PHE A 102 -10.22 -9.43 13.26
C PHE A 102 -8.70 -9.35 13.43
N TYR A 103 -8.03 -8.37 12.80
CA TYR A 103 -6.58 -8.21 12.89
C TYR A 103 -6.12 -7.28 14.02
N SER A 104 -7.02 -6.67 14.79
CA SER A 104 -6.68 -5.75 15.86
C SER A 104 -5.80 -6.38 16.96
N LYS A 105 -5.92 -7.67 17.19
CA LYS A 105 -5.10 -8.45 18.13
C LYS A 105 -3.60 -8.44 17.81
N PHE A 106 -3.22 -8.12 16.58
CA PHE A 106 -1.83 -8.02 16.16
C PHE A 106 -1.24 -6.62 16.35
N ASN A 107 -2.00 -5.67 16.90
CA ASN A 107 -1.55 -4.31 17.19
C ASN A 107 -0.90 -3.62 15.98
N SER A 108 0.35 -3.13 16.13
CA SER A 108 1.09 -2.47 15.05
C SER A 108 1.50 -3.39 13.88
N TRP A 109 1.35 -4.71 14.04
CA TRP A 109 1.66 -5.72 13.02
C TRP A 109 0.46 -6.18 12.20
N ARG A 110 -0.70 -5.58 12.41
CA ARG A 110 -1.98 -6.03 11.82
C ARG A 110 -1.98 -6.07 10.30
N GLY A 111 -1.34 -5.10 9.64
CA GLY A 111 -1.23 -5.08 8.17
C GLY A 111 -0.35 -6.22 7.63
N LEU A 112 0.74 -6.52 8.32
CA LEU A 112 1.58 -7.67 7.98
C LEU A 112 0.85 -9.00 8.24
N ALA A 113 0.13 -9.10 9.35
CA ALA A 113 -0.67 -10.29 9.68
C ALA A 113 -1.75 -10.54 8.62
N LEU A 114 -2.46 -9.50 8.18
CA LEU A 114 -3.41 -9.58 7.07
C LEU A 114 -2.73 -10.10 5.80
N TRP A 115 -1.60 -9.50 5.43
CA TRP A 115 -0.89 -9.89 4.21
C TRP A 115 -0.45 -11.36 4.25
N CYS A 116 0.18 -11.80 5.33
CA CYS A 116 0.59 -13.19 5.50
C CYS A 116 -0.59 -14.16 5.45
N ASP A 117 -1.72 -13.78 6.05
CA ASP A 117 -2.93 -14.60 6.07
C ASP A 117 -3.57 -14.74 4.69
N MET A 118 -3.60 -13.64 3.91
CA MET A 118 -4.18 -13.62 2.57
C MET A 118 -3.29 -14.29 1.51
N THR A 119 -1.99 -14.38 1.73
CA THR A 119 -1.01 -14.94 0.76
C THR A 119 -0.49 -16.32 1.18
N ARG A 120 -1.03 -16.89 2.22
CA ARG A 120 -0.58 -18.18 2.77
C ARG A 120 -0.61 -19.32 1.75
N ASP A 121 -1.65 -19.38 0.94
CA ASP A 121 -1.81 -20.40 -0.09
C ASP A 121 -0.75 -20.33 -1.20
N TRP A 122 -0.16 -19.15 -1.46
CA TRP A 122 0.92 -19.02 -2.44
C TRP A 122 2.15 -19.87 -2.08
N ILE A 123 2.42 -20.01 -0.78
CA ILE A 123 3.55 -20.81 -0.28
C ILE A 123 3.15 -22.29 -0.19
N GLU A 124 1.90 -22.59 0.16
CA GLU A 124 1.39 -23.96 0.26
C GLU A 124 1.30 -24.61 -1.12
N ASP A 125 0.88 -23.87 -2.17
CA ASP A 125 0.80 -24.36 -3.53
C ASP A 125 2.18 -24.69 -4.12
N GLU A 126 3.22 -23.90 -3.82
CA GLU A 126 4.60 -24.20 -4.24
C GLU A 126 5.12 -25.50 -3.63
N LYS A 127 4.76 -25.82 -2.39
CA LYS A 127 5.15 -27.08 -1.75
C LYS A 127 4.39 -28.28 -2.29
N GLY A 128 3.18 -28.09 -2.78
CA GLY A 128 2.37 -29.13 -3.41
C GLY A 128 2.76 -29.44 -4.86
N ALA A 129 3.50 -28.55 -5.52
CA ALA A 129 3.95 -28.71 -6.91
C ALA A 129 5.32 -29.38 -7.05
N SER A 130 5.98 -29.71 -5.96
CA SER A 130 7.30 -30.36 -5.94
C SER A 130 7.23 -31.89 -5.85
#